data_9b80d2d824635d9e658aa39a0a264e06
#
_entry.id   9b80d2d824635d9e658aa39a0a264e06
#
_cell.length_a   1.000
_cell.length_b   1.000
_cell.length_c   1.000
_cell.angle_alpha   90.00
_cell.angle_beta   90.00
_cell.angle_gamma   90.00
#
_symmetry.space_group_name_H-M   'P 1'
#
loop_
_entity.id
_entity.type
_entity.pdbx_description
1 polymer ?
#
loop_
_entity_poly.entity_id
_entity_poly.type
_entity_poly.pdbx_seq_one_letter_code
_entity_poly.pdbx_strand_id
1 'polypeptide(L)'
;MTSKLYSILLLLICTITAQAQEYHVETPGTLQEVIGPGAEELTRIRVTGTLNDRDIAFLHRLCWPSKPKPKGMKYENYLKIAMEKEDTLNTCLRHLDMEDARMVNDALPDYAFSGSYIKDYKLPKTLKKIGKNAFDYNVLLKELIIPESVEEIGRSFLLFSIEVEKVRLPDNLEVMNDMLFTECKELKEVNIPSKLREMYDNI
;
A
#
# COMPACT_ATOMS: atom_id res chain seq x y z
N MET A 1 -38.75 -10.92 24.87
CA MET A 1 -37.39 -10.52 25.39
C MET A 1 -36.23 -10.94 24.50
N THR A 2 -36.39 -11.86 23.58
CA THR A 2 -35.29 -12.41 22.72
C THR A 2 -34.87 -11.51 21.59
N SER A 3 -35.72 -10.66 21.03
CA SER A 3 -35.38 -9.83 19.86
C SER A 3 -34.45 -8.65 20.18
N LYS A 4 -34.51 -8.10 21.41
CA LYS A 4 -33.59 -7.02 21.84
C LYS A 4 -32.18 -7.50 22.14
N LEU A 5 -31.98 -8.77 22.55
CA LEU A 5 -30.65 -9.35 22.74
C LEU A 5 -29.93 -9.57 21.41
N TYR A 6 -30.65 -9.98 20.36
CA TYR A 6 -30.08 -10.15 19.02
C TYR A 6 -29.65 -8.82 18.40
N SER A 7 -30.43 -7.75 18.63
CA SER A 7 -30.06 -6.41 18.13
C SER A 7 -28.83 -5.84 18.83
N ILE A 8 -28.67 -6.11 20.13
CA ILE A 8 -27.48 -5.68 20.89
C ILE A 8 -26.25 -6.50 20.48
N LEU A 9 -26.42 -7.82 20.23
CA LEU A 9 -25.35 -8.67 19.77
C LEU A 9 -24.89 -8.31 18.33
N LEU A 10 -25.85 -7.99 17.44
CA LEU A 10 -25.53 -7.49 16.09
C LEU A 10 -24.83 -6.13 16.12
N LEU A 11 -25.23 -5.22 17.02
CA LEU A 11 -24.55 -3.92 17.20
C LEU A 11 -23.14 -4.07 17.78
N LEU A 12 -22.90 -5.03 18.67
CA LEU A 12 -21.56 -5.32 19.19
C LEU A 12 -20.65 -5.93 18.11
N ILE A 13 -21.19 -6.74 17.20
CA ILE A 13 -20.42 -7.32 16.09
C ILE A 13 -20.10 -6.23 15.03
N CYS A 14 -21.01 -5.24 14.83
CA CYS A 14 -20.78 -4.14 13.88
C CYS A 14 -19.76 -3.10 14.35
N THR A 15 -19.42 -3.04 15.66
CA THR A 15 -18.44 -2.07 16.20
C THR A 15 -17.01 -2.61 16.26
N ILE A 16 -16.78 -3.89 15.96
CA ILE A 16 -15.44 -4.51 15.97
C ILE A 16 -14.64 -4.22 14.68
N THR A 17 -15.26 -3.67 13.63
CA THR A 17 -14.64 -3.52 12.30
C THR A 17 -13.83 -2.24 12.07
N ALA A 18 -13.74 -1.34 13.06
CA ALA A 18 -13.05 -0.05 12.86
C ALA A 18 -11.60 -0.01 13.32
N GLN A 19 -11.13 -1.00 14.09
CA GLN A 19 -9.78 -1.00 14.63
C GLN A 19 -8.88 -1.93 13.80
N ALA A 20 -7.71 -1.40 13.38
CA ALA A 20 -6.70 -2.21 12.68
C ALA A 20 -6.24 -3.37 13.59
N GLN A 21 -6.21 -4.58 13.06
CA GLN A 21 -5.57 -5.69 13.76
C GLN A 21 -4.06 -5.49 13.71
N GLU A 22 -3.41 -5.63 14.86
CA GLU A 22 -1.96 -5.45 14.99
C GLU A 22 -1.25 -6.80 15.06
N TYR A 23 -0.18 -6.93 14.27
CA TYR A 23 0.65 -8.12 14.19
C TYR A 23 2.12 -7.75 14.39
N HIS A 24 2.78 -8.43 15.30
CA HIS A 24 4.20 -8.22 15.60
C HIS A 24 5.05 -9.36 15.02
N VAL A 25 6.06 -9.00 14.22
CA VAL A 25 6.97 -9.96 13.57
C VAL A 25 8.32 -9.92 14.29
N GLU A 26 8.56 -10.91 15.16
CA GLU A 26 9.86 -11.06 15.83
C GLU A 26 10.93 -11.64 14.89
N THR A 27 10.56 -12.66 14.11
CA THR A 27 11.46 -13.31 13.16
C THR A 27 11.08 -12.90 11.74
N PRO A 28 11.97 -12.19 11.01
CA PRO A 28 11.68 -11.78 9.63
C PRO A 28 11.34 -12.96 8.72
N GLY A 29 10.29 -12.80 7.91
CA GLY A 29 9.79 -13.82 7.00
C GLY A 29 8.69 -14.69 7.56
N THR A 30 8.18 -14.41 8.77
CA THR A 30 7.13 -15.23 9.44
C THR A 30 5.77 -14.54 9.53
N LEU A 31 5.56 -13.41 8.88
CA LEU A 31 4.30 -12.66 8.97
C LEU A 31 3.08 -13.52 8.58
N GLN A 32 3.21 -14.38 7.56
CA GLN A 32 2.14 -15.28 7.15
C GLN A 32 1.74 -16.24 8.28
N GLU A 33 2.70 -16.76 9.00
CA GLU A 33 2.49 -17.64 10.16
C GLU A 33 1.90 -16.89 11.35
N VAL A 34 2.35 -15.64 11.56
CA VAL A 34 1.85 -14.74 12.63
C VAL A 34 0.38 -14.38 12.41
N ILE A 35 -0.01 -14.05 11.19
CA ILE A 35 -1.41 -13.71 10.86
C ILE A 35 -2.26 -14.99 10.88
N GLY A 36 -1.76 -16.08 10.32
CA GLY A 36 -2.47 -17.36 10.28
C GLY A 36 -3.63 -17.39 9.26
N PRO A 37 -4.58 -18.35 9.46
CA PRO A 37 -5.75 -18.50 8.59
C PRO A 37 -6.68 -17.29 8.66
N GLY A 38 -7.33 -16.95 7.54
CA GLY A 38 -8.26 -15.82 7.45
C GLY A 38 -7.59 -14.48 7.05
N ALA A 39 -6.31 -14.52 6.69
CA ALA A 39 -5.58 -13.32 6.22
C ALA A 39 -6.30 -12.61 5.05
N GLU A 40 -7.00 -13.35 4.21
CA GLU A 40 -7.74 -12.84 3.05
C GLU A 40 -8.98 -12.02 3.41
N GLU A 41 -9.43 -12.09 4.66
CA GLU A 41 -10.58 -11.34 5.17
C GLU A 41 -10.17 -9.98 5.77
N LEU A 42 -8.87 -9.75 5.92
CA LEU A 42 -8.32 -8.54 6.53
C LEU A 42 -8.46 -7.35 5.58
N THR A 43 -9.08 -6.30 6.06
CA THR A 43 -9.22 -5.04 5.30
C THR A 43 -8.28 -3.95 5.80
N ARG A 44 -7.86 -4.03 7.06
CA ARG A 44 -6.97 -3.08 7.70
C ARG A 44 -6.06 -3.79 8.70
N ILE A 45 -4.75 -3.62 8.55
CA ILE A 45 -3.78 -4.17 9.49
C ILE A 45 -2.72 -3.14 9.86
N ARG A 46 -2.16 -3.32 11.06
CA ARG A 46 -0.92 -2.73 11.50
C ARG A 46 0.12 -3.83 11.69
N VAL A 47 1.30 -3.64 11.13
CA VAL A 47 2.41 -4.58 11.25
C VAL A 47 3.58 -3.87 11.92
N THR A 48 4.14 -4.51 12.94
CA THR A 48 5.30 -4.03 13.69
C THR A 48 6.40 -5.10 13.72
N GLY A 49 7.57 -4.77 14.26
CA GLY A 49 8.70 -5.70 14.29
C GLY A 49 9.57 -5.60 13.03
N THR A 50 10.26 -6.69 12.68
CA THR A 50 11.23 -6.69 11.57
C THR A 50 10.72 -7.52 10.40
N LEU A 51 10.68 -6.91 9.21
CA LEU A 51 10.15 -7.51 7.98
C LEU A 51 11.28 -7.74 6.97
N ASN A 52 11.12 -8.75 6.14
CA ASN A 52 11.96 -9.00 4.97
C ASN A 52 11.12 -9.11 3.68
N ASP A 53 11.76 -9.41 2.56
CA ASP A 53 11.11 -9.49 1.24
C ASP A 53 9.99 -10.56 1.20
N ARG A 54 10.10 -11.64 1.99
CA ARG A 54 9.05 -12.67 2.09
C ARG A 54 7.78 -12.13 2.73
N ASP A 55 7.93 -11.29 3.77
CA ASP A 55 6.80 -10.64 4.44
C ASP A 55 6.14 -9.61 3.52
N ILE A 56 6.93 -8.83 2.78
CA ILE A 56 6.42 -7.88 1.78
C ILE A 56 5.70 -8.61 0.66
N ALA A 57 6.24 -9.72 0.15
CA ALA A 57 5.58 -10.52 -0.87
C ALA A 57 4.24 -11.14 -0.37
N PHE A 58 4.16 -11.49 0.92
CA PHE A 58 2.92 -11.93 1.53
C PHE A 58 1.90 -10.79 1.62
N LEU A 59 2.29 -9.61 2.13
CA LEU A 59 1.44 -8.41 2.17
C LEU A 59 0.95 -8.05 0.77
N HIS A 60 1.82 -8.06 -0.23
CA HIS A 60 1.46 -7.78 -1.62
C HIS A 60 0.35 -8.71 -2.11
N ARG A 61 0.42 -10.02 -1.82
CA ARG A 61 -0.66 -10.96 -2.17
C ARG A 61 -2.00 -10.58 -1.54
N LEU A 62 -2.00 -10.10 -0.30
CA LEU A 62 -3.21 -9.66 0.39
C LEU A 62 -3.80 -8.37 -0.21
N CYS A 63 -3.01 -7.59 -0.92
CA CYS A 63 -3.43 -6.34 -1.55
C CYS A 63 -4.05 -6.53 -2.95
N TRP A 64 -4.01 -7.75 -3.50
CA TRP A 64 -4.54 -8.05 -4.82
C TRP A 64 -5.99 -8.50 -4.77
N PRO A 65 -6.79 -8.17 -5.80
CA PRO A 65 -8.15 -8.68 -5.90
C PRO A 65 -8.15 -10.21 -5.93
N SER A 66 -8.94 -10.83 -5.09
CA SER A 66 -9.12 -12.29 -5.08
C SER A 66 -9.75 -12.83 -6.36
N LYS A 67 -10.47 -11.99 -7.12
CA LYS A 67 -11.05 -12.33 -8.41
C LYS A 67 -10.20 -11.78 -9.56
N PRO A 68 -9.70 -12.65 -10.45
CA PRO A 68 -8.93 -12.20 -11.60
C PRO A 68 -9.81 -11.38 -12.56
N LYS A 69 -9.16 -10.49 -13.30
CA LYS A 69 -9.82 -9.73 -14.36
C LYS A 69 -10.54 -10.68 -15.34
N PRO A 70 -11.84 -10.48 -15.64
CA PRO A 70 -12.57 -11.30 -16.59
C PRO A 70 -11.87 -11.37 -17.95
N LYS A 71 -11.84 -12.57 -18.55
CA LYS A 71 -11.22 -12.79 -19.87
C LYS A 71 -11.88 -11.88 -20.92
N GLY A 72 -11.08 -11.17 -21.70
CA GLY A 72 -11.54 -10.23 -22.73
C GLY A 72 -11.91 -8.83 -22.25
N MET A 73 -11.98 -8.57 -20.94
CA MET A 73 -12.18 -7.22 -20.43
C MET A 73 -10.90 -6.40 -20.59
N LYS A 74 -11.01 -5.16 -21.10
CA LYS A 74 -9.89 -4.22 -21.09
C LYS A 74 -9.52 -3.87 -19.66
N TYR A 75 -8.24 -3.64 -19.39
CA TYR A 75 -7.74 -3.32 -18.03
C TYR A 75 -8.38 -2.05 -17.48
N GLU A 76 -8.51 -1.01 -18.30
CA GLU A 76 -9.16 0.26 -17.94
C GLU A 76 -10.61 0.06 -17.43
N ASN A 77 -11.38 -0.80 -18.10
CA ASN A 77 -12.76 -1.11 -17.68
C ASN A 77 -12.79 -1.91 -16.37
N TYR A 78 -11.82 -2.81 -16.19
CA TYR A 78 -11.67 -3.55 -14.94
C TYR A 78 -11.33 -2.63 -13.79
N LEU A 79 -10.40 -1.68 -13.99
CA LEU A 79 -10.05 -0.65 -13.00
C LEU A 79 -11.28 0.21 -12.65
N LYS A 80 -12.02 0.68 -13.65
CA LYS A 80 -13.23 1.46 -13.44
C LYS A 80 -14.26 0.73 -12.58
N ILE A 81 -14.48 -0.56 -12.84
CA ILE A 81 -15.36 -1.40 -12.01
C ILE A 81 -14.79 -1.56 -10.60
N ALA A 82 -13.47 -1.71 -10.47
CA ALA A 82 -12.79 -1.81 -9.19
C ALA A 82 -12.98 -0.55 -8.33
N MET A 83 -12.97 0.61 -8.98
CA MET A 83 -13.16 1.90 -8.34
C MET A 83 -14.63 2.18 -7.98
N GLU A 84 -15.57 1.81 -8.87
CA GLU A 84 -17.01 2.06 -8.70
C GLU A 84 -17.68 1.07 -7.76
N LYS A 85 -17.16 -0.15 -7.66
CA LYS A 85 -17.79 -1.26 -6.92
C LYS A 85 -16.82 -1.92 -5.95
N GLU A 86 -16.37 -1.14 -4.96
CA GLU A 86 -15.43 -1.62 -3.94
C GLU A 86 -15.79 -2.97 -3.32
N ASP A 87 -17.09 -3.18 -3.05
CA ASP A 87 -17.60 -4.39 -2.39
C ASP A 87 -17.62 -5.63 -3.31
N THR A 88 -17.50 -5.47 -4.63
CA THR A 88 -17.61 -6.59 -5.56
C THR A 88 -16.29 -7.28 -5.89
N LEU A 89 -15.17 -6.70 -5.49
CA LEU A 89 -13.85 -7.25 -5.78
C LEU A 89 -13.36 -8.25 -4.72
N ASN A 90 -14.14 -8.52 -3.67
CA ASN A 90 -13.74 -9.45 -2.60
C ASN A 90 -12.27 -9.28 -2.24
N THR A 91 -11.86 -8.07 -2.00
CA THR A 91 -10.48 -7.82 -1.74
C THR A 91 -10.26 -7.56 -0.29
N CYS A 92 -9.28 -8.06 0.04
CA CYS A 92 -8.60 -8.11 1.25
C CYS A 92 -8.12 -6.73 1.69
N LEU A 93 -6.89 -6.50 1.70
CA LEU A 93 -6.24 -5.39 2.39
C LEU A 93 -6.40 -4.05 1.65
N ARG A 94 -6.92 -3.02 2.37
CA ARG A 94 -7.11 -1.65 1.88
C ARG A 94 -6.28 -0.62 2.63
N HIS A 95 -5.88 -0.95 3.84
CA HIS A 95 -5.15 -0.04 4.72
C HIS A 95 -3.99 -0.79 5.36
N LEU A 96 -2.78 -0.35 5.10
CA LEU A 96 -1.56 -0.99 5.57
C LEU A 96 -0.71 0.00 6.39
N ASP A 97 -0.65 -0.22 7.70
CA ASP A 97 0.20 0.54 8.61
C ASP A 97 1.45 -0.28 8.96
N MET A 98 2.61 0.16 8.51
CA MET A 98 3.93 -0.39 8.84
C MET A 98 4.83 0.69 9.46
N GLU A 99 4.26 1.77 9.98
CA GLU A 99 5.00 2.96 10.44
C GLU A 99 6.09 2.61 11.47
N ASP A 100 5.78 1.69 12.38
CA ASP A 100 6.69 1.24 13.44
C ASP A 100 7.34 -0.13 13.14
N ALA A 101 7.23 -0.62 11.91
CA ALA A 101 8.01 -1.76 11.43
C ALA A 101 9.41 -1.32 10.97
N ARG A 102 10.29 -2.29 10.76
CA ARG A 102 11.62 -2.10 10.18
C ARG A 102 11.83 -3.10 9.05
N MET A 103 12.49 -2.68 7.99
CA MET A 103 12.95 -3.60 6.96
C MET A 103 14.35 -4.10 7.31
N VAL A 104 14.61 -5.39 7.07
CA VAL A 104 15.94 -6.00 7.35
C VAL A 104 17.09 -5.20 6.75
N ASN A 105 16.92 -4.65 5.53
CA ASN A 105 17.92 -3.87 4.82
C ASN A 105 17.55 -2.38 4.72
N ASP A 106 16.64 -1.90 5.57
CA ASP A 106 16.05 -0.56 5.50
C ASP A 106 15.53 -0.20 4.08
N ALA A 107 15.13 -1.20 3.29
CA ALA A 107 14.70 -1.06 1.90
C ALA A 107 13.41 -1.81 1.60
N LEU A 108 12.49 -1.20 0.85
CA LEU A 108 11.43 -1.91 0.15
C LEU A 108 11.97 -2.49 -1.15
N PRO A 109 11.66 -3.76 -1.48
CA PRO A 109 12.11 -4.38 -2.71
C PRO A 109 11.49 -3.75 -3.96
N ASP A 110 12.05 -4.06 -5.11
CA ASP A 110 11.43 -3.78 -6.40
C ASP A 110 10.03 -4.40 -6.46
N TYR A 111 9.06 -3.68 -7.02
CA TYR A 111 7.67 -4.12 -7.17
C TYR A 111 6.94 -4.45 -5.85
N ALA A 112 7.39 -3.92 -4.72
CA ALA A 112 6.88 -4.24 -3.38
C ALA A 112 5.35 -4.27 -3.28
N PHE A 113 4.68 -3.29 -3.86
CA PHE A 113 3.21 -3.14 -3.88
C PHE A 113 2.69 -2.77 -5.26
N SER A 114 3.36 -3.26 -6.32
CA SER A 114 2.95 -3.05 -7.71
C SER A 114 1.53 -3.57 -7.97
N GLY A 115 0.67 -2.74 -8.55
CA GLY A 115 -0.70 -3.11 -8.91
C GLY A 115 -1.64 -3.34 -7.72
N SER A 116 -1.28 -2.88 -6.54
CA SER A 116 -2.09 -3.11 -5.35
C SER A 116 -3.33 -2.22 -5.28
N TYR A 117 -4.31 -2.65 -4.47
CA TYR A 117 -5.59 -1.95 -4.27
C TYR A 117 -5.66 -1.30 -2.88
N ILE A 118 -4.53 -0.93 -2.33
CA ILE A 118 -4.44 -0.19 -1.06
C ILE A 118 -4.89 1.26 -1.27
N LYS A 119 -5.63 1.78 -0.31
CA LYS A 119 -6.08 3.19 -0.26
C LYS A 119 -5.11 4.08 0.49
N ASP A 120 -4.49 3.55 1.53
CA ASP A 120 -3.49 4.26 2.31
C ASP A 120 -2.39 3.35 2.85
N TYR A 121 -1.18 3.87 2.83
CA TYR A 121 0.01 3.28 3.41
C TYR A 121 0.55 4.17 4.49
N LYS A 122 1.02 3.56 5.59
CA LYS A 122 2.02 4.16 6.44
C LYS A 122 3.31 3.35 6.33
N LEU A 123 4.33 3.97 5.77
CA LEU A 123 5.62 3.32 5.51
C LEU A 123 6.53 3.35 6.75
N PRO A 124 7.46 2.39 6.89
CA PRO A 124 8.40 2.36 8.00
C PRO A 124 9.22 3.64 8.12
N LYS A 125 9.21 4.26 9.30
CA LYS A 125 9.96 5.51 9.59
C LYS A 125 11.47 5.40 9.43
N THR A 126 12.01 4.18 9.41
CA THR A 126 13.43 3.90 9.27
C THR A 126 13.85 3.57 7.84
N LEU A 127 12.88 3.56 6.91
CA LEU A 127 13.11 3.18 5.52
C LEU A 127 14.12 4.13 4.85
N LYS A 128 15.15 3.57 4.19
CA LYS A 128 16.19 4.32 3.48
C LYS A 128 16.03 4.28 1.98
N LYS A 129 15.49 3.18 1.46
CA LYS A 129 15.37 2.94 0.03
C LYS A 129 14.01 2.38 -0.35
N ILE A 130 13.49 2.85 -1.47
CA ILE A 130 12.29 2.30 -2.12
C ILE A 130 12.71 1.79 -3.51
N GLY A 131 12.41 0.52 -3.79
CA GLY A 131 12.76 -0.13 -5.05
C GLY A 131 12.01 0.43 -6.25
N LYS A 132 12.42 0.04 -7.45
CA LYS A 132 11.75 0.43 -8.70
C LYS A 132 10.34 -0.15 -8.76
N ASN A 133 9.42 0.57 -9.39
CA ASN A 133 8.02 0.14 -9.55
C ASN A 133 7.32 -0.24 -8.23
N ALA A 134 7.80 0.27 -7.09
CA ALA A 134 7.33 -0.21 -5.79
C ALA A 134 5.84 0.05 -5.55
N PHE A 135 5.29 1.09 -6.15
CA PHE A 135 3.88 1.48 -6.03
C PHE A 135 3.24 1.80 -7.39
N ASP A 136 3.77 1.26 -8.49
CA ASP A 136 3.15 1.43 -9.80
C ASP A 136 1.75 0.77 -9.84
N TYR A 137 0.88 1.29 -10.70
CA TYR A 137 -0.51 0.79 -10.84
C TYR A 137 -1.32 0.74 -9.53
N ASN A 138 -1.02 1.57 -8.55
CA ASN A 138 -1.81 1.71 -7.32
C ASN A 138 -3.06 2.56 -7.57
N VAL A 139 -4.11 1.94 -8.08
CA VAL A 139 -5.27 2.62 -8.67
C VAL A 139 -6.31 3.15 -7.68
N LEU A 140 -6.17 2.88 -6.39
CA LEU A 140 -7.05 3.42 -5.33
C LEU A 140 -6.31 4.37 -4.38
N LEU A 141 -5.01 4.49 -4.52
CA LEU A 141 -4.17 5.34 -3.70
C LEU A 141 -4.40 6.81 -4.07
N LYS A 142 -4.73 7.66 -3.10
CA LYS A 142 -4.94 9.10 -3.31
C LYS A 142 -3.80 9.95 -2.78
N GLU A 143 -3.20 9.55 -1.69
CA GLU A 143 -2.10 10.27 -1.06
C GLU A 143 -1.00 9.29 -0.64
N LEU A 144 0.25 9.65 -0.85
CA LEU A 144 1.40 8.92 -0.35
C LEU A 144 2.41 9.85 0.28
N ILE A 145 2.70 9.59 1.56
CA ILE A 145 3.72 10.29 2.32
C ILE A 145 4.94 9.38 2.44
N ILE A 146 6.06 9.81 1.88
CA ILE A 146 7.33 9.10 1.97
C ILE A 146 8.05 9.56 3.25
N PRO A 147 8.53 8.63 4.10
CA PRO A 147 9.25 8.99 5.31
C PRO A 147 10.49 9.84 5.04
N GLU A 148 10.77 10.79 5.93
CA GLU A 148 11.93 11.70 5.83
C GLU A 148 13.29 10.96 5.90
N SER A 149 13.27 9.70 6.32
CA SER A 149 14.44 8.83 6.34
C SER A 149 14.86 8.29 4.96
N VAL A 150 13.96 8.35 3.96
CA VAL A 150 14.22 7.82 2.63
C VAL A 150 15.21 8.70 1.87
N GLU A 151 16.24 8.06 1.33
CA GLU A 151 17.34 8.70 0.62
C GLU A 151 17.34 8.33 -0.89
N GLU A 152 16.70 7.21 -1.25
CA GLU A 152 16.64 6.72 -2.63
C GLU A 152 15.24 6.21 -2.98
N ILE A 153 14.72 6.65 -4.13
CA ILE A 153 13.48 6.15 -4.73
C ILE A 153 13.80 5.65 -6.15
N GLY A 154 13.47 4.40 -6.42
CA GLY A 154 13.68 3.76 -7.72
C GLY A 154 12.80 4.36 -8.82
N ARG A 155 13.18 4.16 -10.08
CA ARG A 155 12.43 4.60 -11.25
C ARG A 155 11.00 4.02 -11.28
N SER A 156 10.11 4.68 -12.00
CA SER A 156 8.71 4.26 -12.22
C SER A 156 7.94 4.04 -10.91
N PHE A 157 8.26 4.80 -9.89
CA PHE A 157 7.81 4.62 -8.52
C PHE A 157 6.29 4.54 -8.39
N LEU A 158 5.55 5.48 -8.99
CA LEU A 158 4.08 5.57 -8.99
C LEU A 158 3.51 5.49 -10.42
N LEU A 159 4.25 4.95 -11.37
CA LEU A 159 3.83 4.83 -12.77
C LEU A 159 2.39 4.27 -12.88
N PHE A 160 1.51 4.95 -13.63
CA PHE A 160 0.09 4.60 -13.81
C PHE A 160 -0.75 4.54 -12.51
N SER A 161 -0.34 5.18 -11.43
CA SER A 161 -1.16 5.36 -10.23
C SER A 161 -2.12 6.53 -10.42
N ILE A 162 -3.16 6.29 -11.25
CA ILE A 162 -4.00 7.32 -11.87
C ILE A 162 -4.81 8.18 -10.92
N GLU A 163 -5.14 7.66 -9.72
CA GLU A 163 -5.95 8.36 -8.71
C GLU A 163 -5.12 9.12 -7.67
N VAL A 164 -3.79 9.04 -7.75
CA VAL A 164 -2.93 9.76 -6.82
C VAL A 164 -3.07 11.27 -7.03
N GLU A 165 -3.52 11.96 -5.99
CA GLU A 165 -3.72 13.41 -5.99
C GLU A 165 -2.57 14.16 -5.32
N LYS A 166 -1.91 13.52 -4.35
CA LYS A 166 -0.86 14.13 -3.54
C LYS A 166 0.27 13.18 -3.19
N VAL A 167 1.50 13.66 -3.35
CA VAL A 167 2.70 12.94 -2.90
C VAL A 167 3.58 13.88 -2.10
N ARG A 168 4.04 13.41 -0.94
CA ARG A 168 5.05 14.10 -0.16
C ARG A 168 6.37 13.32 -0.23
N LEU A 169 7.38 13.95 -0.83
CA LEU A 169 8.74 13.43 -0.91
C LEU A 169 9.58 13.93 0.28
N PRO A 170 10.57 13.13 0.75
CA PRO A 170 11.46 13.54 1.82
C PRO A 170 12.42 14.64 1.36
N ASP A 171 12.72 15.59 2.23
CA ASP A 171 13.64 16.69 1.92
C ASP A 171 15.08 16.25 1.66
N ASN A 172 15.43 15.04 2.09
CA ASN A 172 16.76 14.45 1.90
C ASN A 172 16.99 13.80 0.53
N LEU A 173 15.96 13.71 -0.31
CA LEU A 173 16.08 13.10 -1.63
C LEU A 173 16.93 13.98 -2.55
N GLU A 174 18.06 13.46 -3.02
CA GLU A 174 18.98 14.18 -3.90
C GLU A 174 18.73 13.95 -5.38
N VAL A 175 18.09 12.84 -5.74
CA VAL A 175 17.84 12.43 -7.12
C VAL A 175 16.40 12.00 -7.31
N MET A 176 15.73 12.57 -8.31
CA MET A 176 14.45 12.10 -8.82
C MET A 176 14.68 11.30 -10.09
N ASN A 177 14.47 9.99 -10.00
CA ASN A 177 14.70 9.05 -11.11
C ASN A 177 13.60 9.13 -12.18
N ASP A 178 13.81 8.43 -13.32
CA ASP A 178 12.87 8.40 -14.44
C ASP A 178 11.48 7.91 -14.05
N MET A 179 10.46 8.49 -14.69
CA MET A 179 9.07 8.04 -14.68
C MET A 179 8.44 7.95 -13.28
N LEU A 180 8.88 8.77 -12.33
CA LEU A 180 8.38 8.67 -10.96
C LEU A 180 6.86 8.79 -10.88
N PHE A 181 6.27 9.72 -11.65
CA PHE A 181 4.84 10.06 -11.64
C PHE A 181 4.18 9.95 -13.00
N THR A 182 4.81 9.29 -13.97
CA THR A 182 4.25 9.13 -15.32
C THR A 182 2.86 8.51 -15.26
N GLU A 183 1.89 9.12 -15.97
CA GLU A 183 0.48 8.73 -15.98
C GLU A 183 -0.25 8.84 -14.62
N CYS A 184 0.27 9.60 -13.66
CA CYS A 184 -0.47 10.02 -12.47
C CYS A 184 -1.43 11.18 -12.82
N LYS A 185 -2.55 10.87 -13.47
CA LYS A 185 -3.43 11.86 -14.12
C LYS A 185 -4.10 12.85 -13.16
N GLU A 186 -4.34 12.43 -11.93
CA GLU A 186 -4.98 13.26 -10.91
C GLU A 186 -3.98 13.95 -9.97
N LEU A 187 -2.67 13.84 -10.23
CA LEU A 187 -1.64 14.45 -9.38
C LEU A 187 -1.71 15.97 -9.41
N LYS A 188 -1.97 16.60 -8.27
CA LYS A 188 -2.14 18.03 -8.07
C LYS A 188 -1.04 18.64 -7.21
N GLU A 189 -0.48 17.84 -6.30
CA GLU A 189 0.47 18.33 -5.29
C GLU A 189 1.63 17.37 -5.12
N VAL A 190 2.84 17.86 -5.36
CA VAL A 190 4.10 17.21 -5.01
C VAL A 190 5.10 18.27 -4.59
N ASN A 191 5.79 18.07 -3.47
CA ASN A 191 6.84 18.99 -3.05
C ASN A 191 8.15 18.68 -3.80
N ILE A 192 8.95 19.71 -3.99
CA ILE A 192 10.33 19.56 -4.50
C ILE A 192 11.25 19.42 -3.28
N PRO A 193 12.01 18.31 -3.14
CA PRO A 193 12.96 18.14 -2.04
C PRO A 193 13.99 19.27 -1.99
N SER A 194 14.28 19.77 -0.80
CA SER A 194 15.22 20.90 -0.63
C SER A 194 16.67 20.55 -0.99
N LYS A 195 17.02 19.26 -0.98
CA LYS A 195 18.36 18.76 -1.34
C LYS A 195 18.45 18.20 -2.77
N LEU A 196 17.39 18.34 -3.55
CA LEU A 196 17.38 17.83 -4.93
C LEU A 196 18.52 18.44 -5.76
N ARG A 197 19.29 17.60 -6.41
CA ARG A 197 20.42 17.97 -7.29
C ARG A 197 20.23 17.54 -8.73
N GLU A 198 19.57 16.40 -8.91
CA GLU A 198 19.36 15.80 -10.23
C GLU A 198 17.93 15.35 -10.40
N MET A 199 17.41 15.59 -11.59
CA MET A 199 16.07 15.15 -11.99
C MET A 199 16.17 14.58 -13.41
N TYR A 200 15.77 13.32 -13.55
CA TYR A 200 15.78 12.64 -14.85
C TYR A 200 14.46 12.88 -15.60
N ASP A 201 14.37 12.35 -16.82
CA ASP A 201 13.24 12.60 -17.72
C ASP A 201 11.94 11.89 -17.30
N ASN A 202 10.83 12.41 -17.81
CA ASN A 202 9.49 11.83 -17.61
C ASN A 202 9.05 11.71 -16.13
N ILE A 203 9.32 12.75 -15.34
CA ILE A 203 8.87 12.82 -13.96
C ILE A 203 7.34 12.93 -13.86
#